data_4dcc94ec55ca8c1fb6f5de5ab2b089c0
#
_entry.id   4dcc94ec55ca8c1fb6f5de5ab2b089c0
#
_cell.length_a   1.000
_cell.length_b   1.000
_cell.length_c   1.000
_cell.angle_alpha   90.00
_cell.angle_beta   90.00
_cell.angle_gamma   90.00
#
_symmetry.space_group_name_H-M   'P 1'
#
loop_
_entity.id
_entity.type
_entity.pdbx_description
1 polymer ?
#
loop_
_entity_poly.entity_id
_entity_poly.type
_entity_poly.pdbx_seq_one_letter_code
_entity_poly.pdbx_strand_id
1 'polypeptide(L)'
;MIDDALKRDLIAHRIYSSWQFIEYTEKNIATVEYCSKTIANIVDNMSIKTTRWEKDVLSEFVDDITPDGKKVKRVAITTENTPSYELRVAGEKVDPWFLFDKLLRDFFQYAMNSFDSISQIVNAGLLANNGKKVDSVDIQIMTRTFGQQTYSNAFPKMHAWLEKIKLSDEYQYIEAINNRTKHTADIANKLSMGILGSSNTTQIGAFSRKGEEHDKRELSAQLQSTYDFLSSSWNEFIEVFKEEYKRDIYVDNRRHKISGVHQQKLKNESAQNLSYAYIQASQDFNSMPEELWILFVCEREDDIYSHECPFDTIMITGSSNKDIIGRYKADERVGDDCILHYRKYVKDHNITGGICMFYEQQENAIFYHGNPYFNVETVSDDEEFLKRTSLPF
;
A
#
# COMPACT_ATOMS: atom_id res chain seq x y z
N MET A 1 1.69 12.27 -1.92
CA MET A 1 0.49 12.20 -1.04
C MET A 1 -0.73 12.45 -1.89
N ILE A 2 -1.77 11.62 -1.70
CA ILE A 2 -3.04 11.81 -2.39
C ILE A 2 -3.59 13.22 -2.12
N ASP A 3 -4.07 13.87 -3.19
CA ASP A 3 -4.69 15.18 -3.12
C ASP A 3 -6.05 15.08 -2.40
N ASP A 4 -6.31 16.01 -1.47
CA ASP A 4 -7.59 16.11 -0.76
C ASP A 4 -8.78 16.32 -1.72
N ALA A 5 -8.55 16.95 -2.87
CA ALA A 5 -9.57 17.07 -3.89
C ALA A 5 -10.02 15.70 -4.42
N LEU A 6 -9.07 14.77 -4.63
CA LEU A 6 -9.41 13.40 -5.02
C LEU A 6 -10.13 12.64 -3.90
N LYS A 7 -9.71 12.82 -2.64
CA LYS A 7 -10.43 12.21 -1.50
C LYS A 7 -11.91 12.68 -1.45
N ARG A 8 -12.15 13.99 -1.60
CA ARG A 8 -13.51 14.56 -1.62
C ARG A 8 -14.33 14.04 -2.79
N ASP A 9 -13.72 13.94 -3.97
CA ASP A 9 -14.39 13.41 -5.17
C ASP A 9 -14.76 11.93 -4.99
N LEU A 10 -13.87 11.12 -4.41
CA LEU A 10 -14.15 9.72 -4.05
C LEU A 10 -15.30 9.61 -3.05
N ILE A 11 -15.31 10.45 -2.00
CA ILE A 11 -16.41 10.50 -1.02
C ILE A 11 -17.73 10.86 -1.71
N ALA A 12 -17.73 11.85 -2.61
CA ALA A 12 -18.92 12.25 -3.36
C ALA A 12 -19.50 11.08 -4.17
N HIS A 13 -18.64 10.17 -4.63
CA HIS A 13 -19.00 8.94 -5.34
C HIS A 13 -19.18 7.74 -4.40
N ARG A 14 -19.24 7.94 -3.09
CA ARG A 14 -19.38 6.90 -2.04
C ARG A 14 -18.27 5.84 -2.06
N ILE A 15 -17.06 6.25 -2.39
CA ILE A 15 -15.87 5.40 -2.37
C ILE A 15 -15.00 5.84 -1.20
N TYR A 16 -14.99 5.04 -0.12
CA TYR A 16 -14.36 5.44 1.15
C TYR A 16 -13.07 4.67 1.46
N SER A 17 -12.80 3.60 0.72
CA SER A 17 -11.71 2.69 1.06
C SER A 17 -10.54 2.69 0.07
N SER A 18 -10.66 3.40 -1.06
CA SER A 18 -9.61 3.39 -2.09
C SER A 18 -8.39 4.22 -1.72
N TRP A 19 -8.56 5.31 -0.97
CA TRP A 19 -7.44 6.23 -0.74
C TRP A 19 -6.34 5.67 0.17
N GLN A 20 -6.67 4.76 1.11
CA GLN A 20 -5.66 4.09 1.91
C GLN A 20 -4.70 3.28 1.02
N PHE A 21 -5.25 2.60 0.01
CA PHE A 21 -4.45 1.88 -0.96
C PHE A 21 -3.67 2.82 -1.89
N ILE A 22 -4.23 3.99 -2.24
CA ILE A 22 -3.52 5.02 -2.98
C ILE A 22 -2.31 5.52 -2.18
N GLU A 23 -2.50 5.89 -0.92
CA GLU A 23 -1.42 6.33 -0.03
C GLU A 23 -0.35 5.24 0.17
N TYR A 24 -0.79 3.99 0.28
CA TYR A 24 0.11 2.85 0.41
C TYR A 24 0.91 2.62 -0.87
N THR A 25 0.29 2.75 -2.05
CA THR A 25 0.98 2.66 -3.35
C THR A 25 2.04 3.75 -3.47
N GLU A 26 1.71 5.01 -3.15
CA GLU A 26 2.68 6.12 -3.18
C GLU A 26 3.87 5.88 -2.24
N LYS A 27 3.64 5.33 -1.04
CA LYS A 27 4.71 4.94 -0.10
C LYS A 27 5.59 3.83 -0.68
N ASN A 28 5.00 2.83 -1.33
CA ASN A 28 5.75 1.76 -1.97
C ASN A 28 6.64 2.31 -3.10
N ILE A 29 6.09 3.17 -3.98
CA ILE A 29 6.85 3.81 -5.06
C ILE A 29 8.01 4.66 -4.50
N ALA A 30 7.76 5.45 -3.45
CA ALA A 30 8.81 6.21 -2.78
C ALA A 30 9.90 5.30 -2.17
N THR A 31 9.52 4.13 -1.67
CA THR A 31 10.48 3.14 -1.15
C THR A 31 11.30 2.52 -2.29
N VAL A 32 10.70 2.23 -3.43
CA VAL A 32 11.41 1.77 -4.64
C VAL A 32 12.46 2.81 -5.07
N GLU A 33 12.07 4.08 -5.14
CA GLU A 33 12.99 5.18 -5.45
C GLU A 33 14.13 5.29 -4.45
N TYR A 34 13.83 5.21 -3.16
CA TYR A 34 14.83 5.22 -2.09
C TYR A 34 15.81 4.06 -2.22
N CYS A 35 15.33 2.84 -2.44
CA CYS A 35 16.19 1.66 -2.64
C CYS A 35 17.11 1.84 -3.84
N SER A 36 16.58 2.29 -5.00
CA SER A 36 17.37 2.54 -6.20
C SER A 36 18.48 3.55 -5.96
N LYS A 37 18.16 4.71 -5.40
CA LYS A 37 19.14 5.75 -5.06
C LYS A 37 20.19 5.28 -4.07
N THR A 38 19.78 4.50 -3.07
CA THR A 38 20.71 4.00 -2.05
C THR A 38 21.65 2.95 -2.62
N ILE A 39 21.16 2.06 -3.49
CA ILE A 39 21.99 1.09 -4.21
C ILE A 39 23.03 1.81 -5.06
N ALA A 40 22.61 2.81 -5.86
CA ALA A 40 23.53 3.61 -6.66
C ALA A 40 24.63 4.26 -5.80
N ASN A 41 24.24 4.87 -4.67
CA ASN A 41 25.20 5.48 -3.73
C ASN A 41 26.20 4.46 -3.13
N ILE A 42 25.76 3.23 -2.84
CA ILE A 42 26.66 2.16 -2.36
C ILE A 42 27.69 1.84 -3.44
N VAL A 43 27.26 1.61 -4.67
CA VAL A 43 28.12 1.29 -5.81
C VAL A 43 29.12 2.41 -6.07
N ASP A 44 28.68 3.67 -6.09
CA ASP A 44 29.51 4.84 -6.30
C ASP A 44 30.56 5.00 -5.19
N ASN A 45 30.16 4.86 -3.93
CA ASN A 45 31.09 4.92 -2.79
C ASN A 45 32.14 3.82 -2.85
N MET A 46 31.75 2.60 -3.23
CA MET A 46 32.71 1.50 -3.42
C MET A 46 33.67 1.79 -4.57
N SER A 47 33.16 2.31 -5.69
CA SER A 47 33.98 2.71 -6.84
C SER A 47 34.99 3.80 -6.49
N ILE A 48 34.55 4.85 -5.78
CA ILE A 48 35.44 5.94 -5.33
C ILE A 48 36.55 5.40 -4.42
N LYS A 49 36.22 4.54 -3.45
CA LYS A 49 37.20 3.92 -2.55
C LYS A 49 38.19 3.02 -3.29
N THR A 50 37.67 2.25 -4.27
CA THR A 50 38.53 1.41 -5.12
C THR A 50 39.51 2.26 -5.94
N THR A 51 39.01 3.31 -6.60
CA THR A 51 39.87 4.21 -7.41
C THR A 51 40.92 4.89 -6.56
N ARG A 52 40.62 5.32 -5.34
CA ARG A 52 41.58 5.90 -4.40
C ARG A 52 42.62 4.89 -4.01
N TRP A 53 42.22 3.72 -3.58
CA TRP A 53 43.10 2.62 -3.24
C TRP A 53 44.01 2.24 -4.41
N GLU A 54 43.49 2.13 -5.62
CA GLU A 54 44.24 1.84 -6.83
C GLU A 54 45.36 2.87 -7.06
N LYS A 55 45.06 4.16 -6.90
CA LYS A 55 46.03 5.23 -7.02
C LYS A 55 47.15 5.12 -5.96
N ASP A 56 46.77 4.79 -4.73
CA ASP A 56 47.77 4.62 -3.65
C ASP A 56 48.64 3.41 -3.92
N VAL A 57 48.08 2.27 -4.30
CA VAL A 57 48.82 1.05 -4.66
C VAL A 57 49.76 1.25 -5.86
N LEU A 58 49.30 1.96 -6.90
CA LEU A 58 50.10 2.27 -8.07
C LEU A 58 51.35 3.14 -7.71
N SER A 59 51.26 3.94 -6.66
CA SER A 59 52.39 4.74 -6.17
C SER A 59 53.47 3.91 -5.47
N GLU A 60 53.13 2.69 -5.03
CA GLU A 60 54.01 1.76 -4.33
C GLU A 60 54.73 0.76 -5.27
N PHE A 61 54.56 0.87 -6.58
CA PHE A 61 55.21 -0.02 -7.53
C PHE A 61 56.73 0.06 -7.45
N VAL A 62 57.36 -1.10 -7.30
CA VAL A 62 58.80 -1.27 -7.30
C VAL A 62 59.25 -1.89 -8.64
N ASP A 63 60.29 -1.35 -9.21
CA ASP A 63 60.91 -1.94 -10.40
C ASP A 63 61.56 -3.29 -10.03
N ASP A 64 61.24 -4.33 -10.79
CA ASP A 64 61.77 -5.68 -10.62
C ASP A 64 62.15 -6.28 -11.97
N ILE A 65 62.98 -7.33 -11.96
CA ILE A 65 63.39 -8.04 -13.15
C ILE A 65 62.95 -9.49 -13.03
N THR A 66 62.20 -9.94 -14.02
CA THR A 66 61.75 -11.34 -14.07
C THR A 66 62.92 -12.28 -14.33
N PRO A 67 62.81 -13.59 -14.02
CA PRO A 67 63.93 -14.55 -14.26
C PRO A 67 64.36 -14.63 -15.73
N ASP A 68 63.54 -14.26 -16.67
CA ASP A 68 63.81 -14.15 -18.11
C ASP A 68 64.35 -12.77 -18.51
N GLY A 69 64.74 -11.90 -17.55
CA GLY A 69 65.41 -10.64 -17.78
C GLY A 69 64.51 -9.47 -18.18
N LYS A 70 63.18 -9.60 -18.14
CA LYS A 70 62.27 -8.50 -18.44
C LYS A 70 62.11 -7.57 -17.25
N LYS A 71 62.11 -6.26 -17.50
CA LYS A 71 61.81 -5.25 -16.51
C LYS A 71 60.26 -5.22 -16.30
N VAL A 72 59.86 -5.38 -15.07
CA VAL A 72 58.42 -5.35 -14.64
C VAL A 72 58.29 -4.44 -13.43
N LYS A 73 57.12 -3.92 -13.23
CA LYS A 73 56.73 -3.23 -11.99
C LYS A 73 55.91 -4.18 -11.15
N ARG A 74 56.29 -4.35 -9.91
CA ARG A 74 55.54 -5.19 -8.95
C ARG A 74 55.03 -4.37 -7.78
N VAL A 75 53.88 -4.78 -7.25
CA VAL A 75 53.37 -4.31 -5.98
C VAL A 75 52.81 -5.50 -5.22
N ALA A 76 53.01 -5.54 -3.94
CA ALA A 76 52.39 -6.55 -3.07
C ALA A 76 51.02 -6.06 -2.63
N ILE A 77 49.97 -6.80 -2.99
CA ILE A 77 48.64 -6.59 -2.46
C ILE A 77 48.44 -7.55 -1.29
N THR A 78 48.27 -7.00 -0.10
CA THR A 78 48.02 -7.73 1.15
C THR A 78 46.64 -7.45 1.66
N THR A 79 46.14 -8.24 2.60
CA THR A 79 44.87 -7.99 3.25
C THR A 79 44.81 -6.63 3.97
N GLU A 80 45.95 -6.11 4.38
CA GLU A 80 46.05 -4.83 5.11
C GLU A 80 45.94 -3.61 4.18
N ASN A 81 46.32 -3.75 2.90
CA ASN A 81 46.23 -2.68 1.91
C ASN A 81 45.10 -2.86 0.88
N THR A 82 44.15 -3.78 1.12
CA THR A 82 42.95 -3.88 0.31
C THR A 82 41.92 -2.80 0.70
N PRO A 83 41.07 -2.33 -0.24
CA PRO A 83 40.09 -1.30 0.08
C PRO A 83 39.06 -1.79 1.11
N SER A 84 38.87 -1.02 2.17
CA SER A 84 37.82 -1.27 3.13
C SER A 84 36.53 -0.58 2.68
N TYR A 85 35.49 -1.36 2.43
CA TYR A 85 34.16 -0.86 2.02
C TYR A 85 33.21 -0.70 3.19
N GLU A 86 33.70 -0.56 4.41
CA GLU A 86 32.87 -0.38 5.60
C GLU A 86 31.85 0.76 5.41
N LEU A 87 30.57 0.46 5.64
CA LEU A 87 29.49 1.42 5.71
C LEU A 87 29.00 1.55 7.17
N ARG A 88 28.43 2.70 7.50
CA ARG A 88 27.74 2.90 8.80
C ARG A 88 26.30 3.30 8.56
N VAL A 89 25.38 2.56 9.17
CA VAL A 89 23.95 2.84 9.18
C VAL A 89 23.55 3.01 10.64
N ALA A 90 23.00 4.17 10.99
CA ALA A 90 22.62 4.52 12.37
C ALA A 90 23.73 4.27 13.41
N GLY A 91 25.02 4.47 13.01
CA GLY A 91 26.20 4.25 13.85
C GLY A 91 26.79 2.84 13.81
N GLU A 92 26.03 1.86 13.36
CA GLU A 92 26.46 0.46 13.26
C GLU A 92 27.23 0.18 11.97
N LYS A 93 28.24 -0.69 12.06
CA LYS A 93 28.97 -1.17 10.89
C LYS A 93 28.14 -2.18 10.13
N VAL A 94 27.95 -1.93 8.83
CA VAL A 94 27.18 -2.80 7.95
C VAL A 94 28.05 -3.21 6.75
N ASP A 95 27.98 -4.48 6.40
CA ASP A 95 28.59 -4.99 5.18
C ASP A 95 27.86 -4.43 3.95
N PRO A 96 28.56 -3.75 3.02
CA PRO A 96 27.93 -3.17 1.84
C PRO A 96 27.29 -4.21 0.92
N TRP A 97 27.82 -5.41 0.81
CA TRP A 97 27.21 -6.47 -0.01
C TRP A 97 25.90 -6.96 0.60
N PHE A 98 25.87 -7.15 1.92
CA PHE A 98 24.65 -7.48 2.62
C PHE A 98 23.58 -6.39 2.44
N LEU A 99 23.96 -5.10 2.59
CA LEU A 99 23.02 -4.00 2.42
C LEU A 99 22.54 -3.87 0.97
N PHE A 100 23.43 -4.07 0.01
CA PHE A 100 23.13 -4.11 -1.42
C PHE A 100 22.08 -5.19 -1.74
N ASP A 101 22.32 -6.43 -1.34
CA ASP A 101 21.40 -7.54 -1.61
C ASP A 101 20.04 -7.33 -0.92
N LYS A 102 20.05 -6.82 0.31
CA LYS A 102 18.81 -6.47 1.02
C LYS A 102 18.00 -5.41 0.27
N LEU A 103 18.64 -4.29 -0.12
CA LEU A 103 17.97 -3.20 -0.81
C LEU A 103 17.48 -3.62 -2.21
N LEU A 104 18.22 -4.48 -2.90
CA LEU A 104 17.79 -5.00 -4.20
C LEU A 104 16.54 -5.88 -4.06
N ARG A 105 16.49 -6.71 -3.01
CA ARG A 105 15.30 -7.49 -2.68
C ARG A 105 14.12 -6.60 -2.33
N ASP A 106 14.34 -5.61 -1.46
CA ASP A 106 13.31 -4.64 -1.06
C ASP A 106 12.78 -3.88 -2.30
N PHE A 107 13.66 -3.46 -3.21
CA PHE A 107 13.30 -2.76 -4.44
C PHE A 107 12.25 -3.53 -5.26
N PHE A 108 12.50 -4.79 -5.59
CA PHE A 108 11.56 -5.58 -6.37
C PHE A 108 10.32 -5.99 -5.56
N GLN A 109 10.47 -6.21 -4.27
CA GLN A 109 9.32 -6.48 -3.40
C GLN A 109 8.37 -5.30 -3.34
N TYR A 110 8.87 -4.07 -3.11
CA TYR A 110 8.03 -2.88 -3.06
C TYR A 110 7.49 -2.48 -4.44
N ALA A 111 8.22 -2.76 -5.53
CA ALA A 111 7.68 -2.62 -6.88
C ALA A 111 6.47 -3.55 -7.10
N MET A 112 6.55 -4.81 -6.69
CA MET A 112 5.42 -5.75 -6.77
C MET A 112 4.27 -5.34 -5.84
N ASN A 113 4.57 -4.96 -4.60
CA ASN A 113 3.56 -4.48 -3.65
C ASN A 113 2.80 -3.25 -4.18
N SER A 114 3.44 -2.41 -5.01
CA SER A 114 2.75 -1.28 -5.65
C SER A 114 1.66 -1.78 -6.61
N PHE A 115 1.93 -2.79 -7.43
CA PHE A 115 0.92 -3.35 -8.33
C PHE A 115 -0.19 -4.10 -7.58
N ASP A 116 0.15 -4.78 -6.48
CA ASP A 116 -0.86 -5.40 -5.60
C ASP A 116 -1.77 -4.32 -4.98
N SER A 117 -1.19 -3.21 -4.52
CA SER A 117 -1.96 -2.09 -3.98
C SER A 117 -2.83 -1.41 -5.03
N ILE A 118 -2.33 -1.22 -6.25
CA ILE A 118 -3.13 -0.72 -7.38
C ILE A 118 -4.33 -1.64 -7.64
N SER A 119 -4.12 -2.95 -7.59
CA SER A 119 -5.21 -3.91 -7.72
C SER A 119 -6.26 -3.77 -6.62
N GLN A 120 -5.84 -3.42 -5.40
CA GLN A 120 -6.76 -3.11 -4.31
C GLN A 120 -7.56 -1.82 -4.56
N ILE A 121 -6.93 -0.79 -5.15
CA ILE A 121 -7.64 0.45 -5.52
C ILE A 121 -8.75 0.13 -6.53
N VAL A 122 -8.45 -0.70 -7.55
CA VAL A 122 -9.43 -1.16 -8.54
C VAL A 122 -10.57 -1.93 -7.86
N ASN A 123 -10.23 -2.87 -7.00
CA ASN A 123 -11.18 -3.69 -6.27
C ASN A 123 -12.12 -2.85 -5.40
N ALA A 124 -11.56 -1.97 -4.58
CA ALA A 124 -12.34 -1.14 -3.66
C ALA A 124 -13.12 -0.02 -4.37
N GLY A 125 -12.54 0.57 -5.41
CA GLY A 125 -13.11 1.73 -6.08
C GLY A 125 -14.13 1.42 -7.17
N LEU A 126 -13.93 0.34 -7.92
CA LEU A 126 -14.76 0.06 -9.10
C LEU A 126 -15.73 -1.10 -8.91
N LEU A 127 -15.44 -2.07 -8.06
CA LEU A 127 -16.30 -3.24 -7.89
C LEU A 127 -17.37 -3.07 -6.81
N ALA A 128 -17.28 -2.05 -5.97
CA ALA A 128 -18.22 -1.80 -4.87
C ALA A 128 -18.53 -3.10 -4.08
N ASN A 129 -19.81 -3.48 -4.00
CA ASN A 129 -20.23 -4.71 -3.32
C ASN A 129 -19.85 -6.02 -4.04
N ASN A 130 -19.34 -5.94 -5.27
CA ASN A 130 -18.85 -7.10 -6.02
C ASN A 130 -17.32 -7.29 -5.88
N GLY A 131 -16.66 -6.54 -4.98
CA GLY A 131 -15.24 -6.65 -4.72
C GLY A 131 -14.83 -8.05 -4.27
N LYS A 132 -13.57 -8.38 -4.50
CA LYS A 132 -12.95 -9.61 -4.02
C LYS A 132 -12.39 -9.40 -2.62
N LYS A 133 -12.15 -10.48 -1.91
CA LYS A 133 -11.44 -10.47 -0.63
C LYS A 133 -10.06 -9.82 -0.80
N VAL A 134 -9.69 -8.89 0.08
CA VAL A 134 -8.48 -8.06 -0.04
C VAL A 134 -7.20 -8.91 -0.14
N ASP A 135 -7.07 -9.97 0.65
CA ASP A 135 -5.92 -10.87 0.63
C ASP A 135 -5.82 -11.76 -0.63
N SER A 136 -6.80 -11.68 -1.51
CA SER A 136 -6.90 -12.46 -2.74
C SER A 136 -6.94 -11.58 -4.00
N VAL A 137 -6.35 -10.39 -3.96
CA VAL A 137 -6.38 -9.43 -5.06
C VAL A 137 -4.98 -9.15 -5.57
N ASP A 138 -4.78 -9.37 -6.86
CA ASP A 138 -3.57 -9.04 -7.62
C ASP A 138 -3.94 -8.62 -9.05
N ILE A 139 -2.96 -8.21 -9.84
CA ILE A 139 -3.16 -7.82 -11.25
C ILE A 139 -3.79 -8.96 -12.07
N GLN A 140 -3.40 -10.21 -11.84
CA GLN A 140 -3.92 -11.34 -12.61
C GLN A 140 -5.41 -11.59 -12.31
N ILE A 141 -5.79 -11.50 -11.04
CA ILE A 141 -7.17 -11.67 -10.60
C ILE A 141 -8.03 -10.51 -11.10
N MET A 142 -7.55 -9.27 -10.98
CA MET A 142 -8.28 -8.11 -11.50
C MET A 142 -8.42 -8.17 -13.02
N THR A 143 -7.37 -8.51 -13.76
CA THR A 143 -7.46 -8.68 -15.22
C THR A 143 -8.52 -9.73 -15.59
N ARG A 144 -8.51 -10.89 -14.91
CA ARG A 144 -9.53 -11.93 -15.15
C ARG A 144 -10.94 -11.46 -14.81
N THR A 145 -11.11 -10.72 -13.73
CA THR A 145 -12.41 -10.18 -13.30
C THR A 145 -12.92 -9.16 -14.31
N PHE A 146 -12.09 -8.21 -14.71
CA PHE A 146 -12.46 -7.18 -15.68
C PHE A 146 -12.55 -7.72 -17.12
N GLY A 147 -11.99 -8.87 -17.42
CA GLY A 147 -12.18 -9.59 -18.69
C GLY A 147 -13.60 -10.20 -18.85
N GLN A 148 -14.39 -10.27 -17.78
CA GLN A 148 -15.80 -10.66 -17.90
C GLN A 148 -16.59 -9.57 -18.61
N GLN A 149 -17.49 -9.95 -19.53
CA GLN A 149 -18.22 -9.02 -20.39
C GLN A 149 -18.93 -7.88 -19.63
N THR A 150 -19.48 -8.19 -18.48
CA THR A 150 -20.16 -7.18 -17.63
C THR A 150 -19.17 -6.05 -17.23
N TYR A 151 -17.99 -6.41 -16.76
CA TYR A 151 -17.01 -5.43 -16.27
C TYR A 151 -16.23 -4.79 -17.40
N SER A 152 -15.87 -5.52 -18.46
CA SER A 152 -15.18 -4.94 -19.61
C SER A 152 -16.03 -3.92 -20.36
N ASN A 153 -17.35 -4.11 -20.41
CA ASN A 153 -18.28 -3.12 -20.95
C ASN A 153 -18.46 -1.92 -20.01
N ALA A 154 -18.47 -2.17 -18.70
CA ALA A 154 -18.64 -1.14 -17.70
C ALA A 154 -17.39 -0.25 -17.55
N PHE A 155 -16.21 -0.85 -17.56
CA PHE A 155 -14.92 -0.22 -17.31
C PHE A 155 -13.89 -0.56 -18.40
N PRO A 156 -14.12 -0.15 -19.65
CA PRO A 156 -13.28 -0.59 -20.78
C PRO A 156 -11.84 -0.09 -20.69
N LYS A 157 -11.62 1.14 -20.17
CA LYS A 157 -10.27 1.69 -20.03
C LYS A 157 -9.47 0.97 -18.94
N MET A 158 -10.12 0.66 -17.82
CA MET A 158 -9.48 -0.11 -16.75
C MET A 158 -9.14 -1.52 -17.20
N HIS A 159 -10.04 -2.19 -17.92
CA HIS A 159 -9.75 -3.49 -18.52
C HIS A 159 -8.54 -3.44 -19.44
N ALA A 160 -8.50 -2.47 -20.37
CA ALA A 160 -7.36 -2.29 -21.28
C ALA A 160 -6.04 -2.01 -20.55
N TRP A 161 -6.08 -1.20 -19.48
CA TRP A 161 -4.92 -0.90 -18.66
C TRP A 161 -4.40 -2.16 -17.94
N LEU A 162 -5.29 -2.92 -17.30
CA LEU A 162 -4.92 -4.17 -16.61
C LEU A 162 -4.28 -5.20 -17.57
N GLU A 163 -4.85 -5.37 -18.76
CA GLU A 163 -4.29 -6.25 -19.79
C GLU A 163 -2.90 -5.78 -20.23
N LYS A 164 -2.73 -4.47 -20.48
CA LYS A 164 -1.45 -3.86 -20.84
C LYS A 164 -0.38 -4.14 -19.79
N ILE A 165 -0.68 -3.92 -18.50
CA ILE A 165 0.27 -4.16 -17.42
C ILE A 165 0.64 -5.63 -17.34
N LYS A 166 -0.35 -6.52 -17.29
CA LYS A 166 -0.13 -7.97 -17.18
C LYS A 166 0.73 -8.53 -18.30
N LEU A 167 0.59 -8.01 -19.52
CA LEU A 167 1.32 -8.48 -20.70
C LEU A 167 2.68 -7.81 -20.88
N SER A 168 3.03 -6.81 -20.07
CA SER A 168 4.32 -6.14 -20.21
C SER A 168 5.47 -7.00 -19.69
N ASP A 169 6.57 -7.01 -20.42
CA ASP A 169 7.79 -7.76 -20.06
C ASP A 169 8.35 -7.29 -18.71
N GLU A 170 8.23 -6.00 -18.41
CA GLU A 170 8.75 -5.42 -17.18
C GLU A 170 7.95 -5.88 -15.96
N TYR A 171 6.60 -5.90 -16.02
CA TYR A 171 5.77 -6.44 -14.95
C TYR A 171 6.07 -7.93 -14.72
N GLN A 172 6.15 -8.72 -15.80
CA GLN A 172 6.47 -10.16 -15.71
C GLN A 172 7.84 -10.40 -15.07
N TYR A 173 8.82 -9.55 -15.39
CA TYR A 173 10.14 -9.63 -14.78
C TYR A 173 10.10 -9.29 -13.29
N ILE A 174 9.39 -8.22 -12.88
CA ILE A 174 9.21 -7.83 -11.48
C ILE A 174 8.53 -8.97 -10.70
N GLU A 175 7.46 -9.54 -11.26
CA GLU A 175 6.74 -10.68 -10.66
C GLU A 175 7.65 -11.91 -10.52
N ALA A 176 8.41 -12.24 -11.55
CA ALA A 176 9.28 -13.40 -11.56
C ALA A 176 10.41 -13.30 -10.51
N ILE A 177 11.09 -12.13 -10.45
CA ILE A 177 12.19 -11.92 -9.49
C ILE A 177 11.67 -11.88 -8.05
N ASN A 178 10.56 -11.19 -7.79
CA ASN A 178 9.94 -11.13 -6.46
C ASN A 178 9.51 -12.51 -5.98
N ASN A 179 8.84 -13.29 -6.83
CA ASN A 179 8.40 -14.64 -6.49
C ASN A 179 9.58 -15.62 -6.33
N ARG A 180 10.65 -15.45 -7.10
CA ARG A 180 11.87 -16.24 -6.96
C ARG A 180 12.50 -16.02 -5.58
N THR A 181 12.70 -14.76 -5.20
CA THR A 181 13.34 -14.41 -3.93
C THR A 181 12.50 -14.76 -2.71
N LYS A 182 11.17 -14.66 -2.81
CA LYS A 182 10.26 -15.04 -1.70
C LYS A 182 10.17 -16.55 -1.46
N HIS A 183 10.16 -17.35 -2.52
CA HIS A 183 9.71 -18.75 -2.41
C HIS A 183 10.75 -19.79 -2.78
N THR A 184 11.88 -19.42 -3.37
CA THR A 184 12.81 -20.42 -3.89
C THR A 184 14.23 -20.22 -3.42
N ALA A 185 14.90 -19.15 -3.86
CA ALA A 185 16.28 -18.84 -3.51
C ALA A 185 16.64 -17.42 -3.94
N ASP A 186 17.65 -16.87 -3.31
CA ASP A 186 18.24 -15.61 -3.75
C ASP A 186 18.81 -15.73 -5.17
N ILE A 187 18.87 -14.59 -5.86
CA ILE A 187 19.47 -14.47 -7.17
C ILE A 187 20.95 -14.14 -6.96
N ALA A 188 21.81 -14.81 -7.71
CA ALA A 188 23.24 -14.58 -7.63
C ALA A 188 23.61 -13.24 -8.30
N ASN A 189 23.50 -12.15 -7.54
CA ASN A 189 23.86 -10.82 -8.00
C ASN A 189 25.38 -10.68 -8.03
N LYS A 190 25.89 -9.87 -8.97
CA LYS A 190 27.31 -9.59 -9.08
C LYS A 190 27.55 -8.10 -8.84
N LEU A 191 28.31 -7.81 -7.80
CA LEU A 191 28.87 -6.50 -7.50
C LEU A 191 30.36 -6.65 -7.40
N SER A 192 31.08 -6.18 -8.42
CA SER A 192 32.54 -6.27 -8.52
C SER A 192 33.11 -4.93 -8.94
N MET A 193 34.07 -4.45 -8.15
CA MET A 193 34.83 -3.24 -8.48
C MET A 193 35.99 -3.61 -9.36
N GLY A 194 36.07 -2.96 -10.52
CA GLY A 194 37.21 -3.12 -11.43
C GLY A 194 38.46 -2.46 -10.90
N ILE A 195 39.59 -3.09 -11.14
CA ILE A 195 40.92 -2.59 -10.76
C ILE A 195 41.85 -2.58 -11.98
N LEU A 196 42.87 -1.72 -11.95
CA LEU A 196 43.91 -1.62 -13.00
C LEU A 196 43.33 -1.44 -14.41
N GLY A 197 42.33 -0.56 -14.53
CA GLY A 197 41.70 -0.24 -15.81
C GLY A 197 40.58 -1.20 -16.23
N SER A 198 40.24 -2.19 -15.42
CA SER A 198 39.02 -2.98 -15.65
C SER A 198 37.74 -2.22 -15.21
N SER A 199 36.63 -2.46 -15.88
CA SER A 199 35.38 -1.84 -15.55
C SER A 199 34.70 -2.48 -14.33
N ASN A 200 33.97 -1.68 -13.57
CA ASN A 200 33.05 -2.19 -12.56
C ASN A 200 32.00 -3.10 -13.22
N THR A 201 31.59 -4.13 -12.53
CA THR A 201 30.53 -5.00 -12.98
C THR A 201 29.44 -5.05 -11.91
N THR A 202 28.25 -4.57 -12.28
CA THR A 202 27.06 -4.60 -11.44
C THR A 202 25.95 -5.28 -12.22
N GLN A 203 25.56 -6.48 -11.82
CA GLN A 203 24.60 -7.30 -12.57
C GLN A 203 23.62 -8.01 -11.63
N ILE A 204 22.38 -8.04 -12.02
CA ILE A 204 21.39 -9.00 -11.53
C ILE A 204 21.67 -10.32 -12.26
N GLY A 205 21.84 -11.41 -11.52
CA GLY A 205 22.14 -12.71 -12.09
C GLY A 205 21.00 -13.28 -12.93
N ALA A 206 21.32 -14.20 -13.81
CA ALA A 206 20.31 -14.99 -14.53
C ALA A 206 19.54 -15.91 -13.55
N PHE A 207 18.29 -16.10 -13.80
CA PHE A 207 17.45 -17.01 -13.01
C PHE A 207 16.33 -17.61 -13.85
N SER A 208 15.74 -18.72 -13.38
CA SER A 208 14.56 -19.30 -14.00
C SER A 208 13.36 -19.30 -13.05
N ARG A 209 12.18 -19.12 -13.58
CA ARG A 209 10.92 -19.19 -12.83
C ARG A 209 9.82 -19.82 -13.67
N LYS A 210 9.17 -20.89 -13.16
CA LYS A 210 8.08 -21.62 -13.83
C LYS A 210 8.43 -22.08 -15.26
N GLY A 211 9.71 -22.39 -15.53
CA GLY A 211 10.18 -22.81 -16.84
C GLY A 211 10.59 -21.68 -17.80
N GLU A 212 10.43 -20.43 -17.39
CA GLU A 212 10.92 -19.27 -18.13
C GLU A 212 12.32 -18.89 -17.65
N GLU A 213 13.21 -18.63 -18.60
CA GLU A 213 14.60 -18.21 -18.33
C GLU A 213 14.70 -16.69 -18.42
N HIS A 214 15.32 -16.09 -17.41
CA HIS A 214 15.59 -14.67 -17.34
C HIS A 214 17.11 -14.46 -17.39
N ASP A 215 17.57 -13.81 -18.44
CA ASP A 215 18.99 -13.50 -18.61
C ASP A 215 19.48 -12.50 -17.56
N LYS A 216 20.81 -12.51 -17.34
CA LYS A 216 21.45 -11.49 -16.53
C LYS A 216 21.22 -10.11 -17.10
N ARG A 217 20.99 -9.13 -16.22
CA ARG A 217 20.74 -7.74 -16.60
C ARG A 217 21.76 -6.81 -15.92
N GLU A 218 22.13 -5.73 -16.60
CA GLU A 218 22.90 -4.68 -15.96
C GLU A 218 22.02 -3.99 -14.90
N LEU A 219 22.61 -3.77 -13.72
CA LEU A 219 21.86 -3.36 -12.53
C LEU A 219 21.22 -1.98 -12.69
N SER A 220 22.02 -0.96 -13.05
CA SER A 220 21.52 0.42 -13.06
C SER A 220 20.45 0.62 -14.13
N ALA A 221 20.63 -0.01 -15.30
CA ALA A 221 19.64 0.00 -16.36
C ALA A 221 18.34 -0.68 -15.94
N GLN A 222 18.41 -1.81 -15.22
CA GLN A 222 17.23 -2.50 -14.73
C GLN A 222 16.50 -1.74 -13.63
N LEU A 223 17.23 -1.17 -12.67
CA LEU A 223 16.62 -0.35 -11.63
C LEU A 223 15.88 0.85 -12.23
N GLN A 224 16.50 1.54 -13.20
CA GLN A 224 15.91 2.67 -13.88
C GLN A 224 14.66 2.25 -14.69
N SER A 225 14.77 1.18 -15.50
CA SER A 225 13.67 0.65 -16.30
C SER A 225 12.46 0.29 -15.42
N THR A 226 12.70 -0.43 -14.33
CA THR A 226 11.64 -0.82 -13.38
C THR A 226 10.98 0.41 -12.74
N TYR A 227 11.77 1.39 -12.28
CA TYR A 227 11.23 2.59 -11.66
C TYR A 227 10.43 3.44 -12.66
N ASP A 228 10.93 3.64 -13.87
CA ASP A 228 10.24 4.40 -14.92
C ASP A 228 8.94 3.71 -15.35
N PHE A 229 8.96 2.39 -15.49
CA PHE A 229 7.77 1.60 -15.78
C PHE A 229 6.73 1.73 -14.67
N LEU A 230 7.13 1.57 -13.40
CA LEU A 230 6.23 1.69 -12.26
C LEU A 230 5.64 3.10 -12.15
N SER A 231 6.46 4.13 -12.27
CA SER A 231 6.02 5.53 -12.19
C SER A 231 5.08 5.92 -13.32
N SER A 232 5.40 5.50 -14.55
CA SER A 232 4.52 5.76 -15.71
C SER A 232 3.21 4.98 -15.61
N SER A 233 3.25 3.73 -15.16
CA SER A 233 2.06 2.91 -14.93
C SER A 233 1.15 3.50 -13.86
N TRP A 234 1.73 4.04 -12.78
CA TRP A 234 0.99 4.71 -11.72
C TRP A 234 0.28 5.97 -12.23
N ASN A 235 0.99 6.83 -12.94
CA ASN A 235 0.41 8.06 -13.50
C ASN A 235 -0.74 7.76 -14.47
N GLU A 236 -0.54 6.79 -15.37
CA GLU A 236 -1.57 6.35 -16.31
C GLU A 236 -2.78 5.75 -15.57
N PHE A 237 -2.52 4.92 -14.55
CA PHE A 237 -3.54 4.32 -13.72
C PHE A 237 -4.44 5.36 -13.06
N ILE A 238 -3.88 6.37 -12.43
CA ILE A 238 -4.64 7.41 -11.71
C ILE A 238 -5.58 8.14 -12.68
N GLU A 239 -5.13 8.45 -13.89
CA GLU A 239 -5.99 9.10 -14.90
C GLU A 239 -7.13 8.17 -15.36
N VAL A 240 -6.82 6.90 -15.64
CA VAL A 240 -7.85 5.90 -15.97
C VAL A 240 -8.83 5.72 -14.82
N PHE A 241 -8.33 5.62 -13.58
CA PHE A 241 -9.17 5.43 -12.40
C PHE A 241 -10.11 6.62 -12.18
N LYS A 242 -9.62 7.87 -12.30
CA LYS A 242 -10.44 9.08 -12.19
C LYS A 242 -11.59 9.16 -13.20
N GLU A 243 -11.40 8.62 -14.40
CA GLU A 243 -12.46 8.57 -15.40
C GLU A 243 -13.48 7.45 -15.11
N GLU A 244 -13.01 6.29 -14.67
CA GLU A 244 -13.83 5.10 -14.58
C GLU A 244 -14.71 5.07 -13.30
N TYR A 245 -14.23 5.55 -12.15
CA TYR A 245 -15.09 5.54 -10.95
C TYR A 245 -16.26 6.53 -11.04
N LYS A 246 -16.19 7.54 -11.89
CA LYS A 246 -17.27 8.53 -12.12
C LYS A 246 -18.46 7.97 -12.91
N ARG A 247 -18.33 6.75 -13.45
CA ARG A 247 -19.40 6.14 -14.26
C ARG A 247 -20.63 5.70 -13.47
N ASP A 248 -20.57 5.75 -12.15
CA ASP A 248 -21.70 5.50 -11.24
C ASP A 248 -22.55 4.25 -11.51
N ILE A 249 -21.95 3.22 -12.06
CA ILE A 249 -22.64 1.99 -12.49
C ILE A 249 -23.25 1.24 -11.30
N TYR A 250 -22.75 1.50 -10.09
CA TYR A 250 -23.18 0.83 -8.86
C TYR A 250 -23.63 1.80 -7.78
N VAL A 251 -24.18 2.96 -8.14
CA VAL A 251 -24.61 3.98 -7.17
C VAL A 251 -25.55 3.40 -6.10
N ASP A 252 -26.50 2.58 -6.51
CA ASP A 252 -27.48 1.98 -5.61
C ASP A 252 -26.90 0.89 -4.71
N ASN A 253 -25.78 0.30 -5.11
CA ASN A 253 -25.08 -0.75 -4.37
C ASN A 253 -23.85 -0.22 -3.61
N ARG A 254 -23.55 1.08 -3.75
CA ARG A 254 -22.46 1.70 -2.99
C ARG A 254 -22.90 2.00 -1.57
N ARG A 255 -21.91 2.01 -0.72
CA ARG A 255 -22.01 2.20 0.72
C ARG A 255 -22.82 3.45 1.08
N HIS A 256 -23.61 3.38 2.13
CA HIS A 256 -24.47 4.48 2.53
C HIS A 256 -23.68 5.60 3.18
N LYS A 257 -23.90 6.83 2.72
CA LYS A 257 -23.39 8.01 3.39
C LYS A 257 -24.31 8.31 4.57
N ILE A 258 -23.72 8.44 5.75
CA ILE A 258 -24.42 8.89 6.94
C ILE A 258 -23.80 10.23 7.34
N SER A 259 -24.63 11.27 7.40
CA SER A 259 -24.19 12.62 7.72
C SER A 259 -24.67 13.02 9.11
N GLY A 260 -23.78 13.67 9.84
CA GLY A 260 -24.05 14.26 11.15
C GLY A 260 -23.72 13.32 12.31
N VAL A 261 -22.71 13.68 13.08
CA VAL A 261 -22.34 12.99 14.32
C VAL A 261 -22.46 13.94 15.48
N HIS A 262 -23.21 13.51 16.47
CA HIS A 262 -23.25 14.15 17.76
C HIS A 262 -22.52 13.26 18.75
N GLN A 263 -21.41 13.68 19.28
CA GLN A 263 -20.74 13.01 20.40
C GLN A 263 -21.27 13.59 21.70
N GLN A 264 -21.73 12.73 22.60
CA GLN A 264 -22.06 13.12 23.94
C GLN A 264 -20.96 12.76 24.92
N LYS A 265 -20.48 13.71 25.71
CA LYS A 265 -19.74 13.47 26.94
C LYS A 265 -20.70 13.47 28.12
N LEU A 266 -20.70 12.38 28.88
CA LEU A 266 -21.39 12.38 30.17
C LEU A 266 -20.66 13.33 31.13
N LYS A 267 -21.42 14.20 31.81
CA LYS A 267 -20.85 15.22 32.73
C LYS A 267 -20.20 14.67 34.00
N ASN A 268 -20.39 13.39 34.33
CA ASN A 268 -19.83 12.79 35.54
C ASN A 268 -18.48 12.15 35.23
N GLU A 269 -17.42 12.75 35.72
CA GLU A 269 -16.03 12.30 35.60
C GLU A 269 -15.75 10.92 36.19
N SER A 270 -16.66 10.37 36.99
CA SER A 270 -16.57 9.04 37.58
C SER A 270 -17.20 7.91 36.76
N ALA A 271 -18.00 8.23 35.74
CA ALA A 271 -18.45 7.23 34.79
C ALA A 271 -17.36 7.05 33.74
N GLN A 272 -16.88 5.83 33.59
CA GLN A 272 -16.06 5.42 32.45
C GLN A 272 -16.57 6.14 31.19
N ASN A 273 -15.66 6.72 30.42
CA ASN A 273 -15.96 7.51 29.22
C ASN A 273 -16.75 6.70 28.17
N LEU A 274 -18.03 6.51 28.40
CA LEU A 274 -18.94 5.91 27.43
C LEU A 274 -19.14 6.95 26.33
N SER A 275 -18.49 6.72 25.20
CA SER A 275 -18.64 7.54 24.01
C SER A 275 -19.79 7.02 23.17
N TYR A 276 -20.73 7.91 22.88
CA TYR A 276 -21.87 7.62 22.02
C TYR A 276 -21.78 8.44 20.75
N ALA A 277 -22.10 7.84 19.60
CA ALA A 277 -22.37 8.56 18.38
C ALA A 277 -23.82 8.36 17.94
N TYR A 278 -24.44 9.45 17.52
CA TYR A 278 -25.72 9.43 16.84
C TYR A 278 -25.50 9.63 15.36
N ILE A 279 -26.02 8.72 14.55
CA ILE A 279 -25.81 8.73 13.13
C ILE A 279 -27.17 8.76 12.45
N GLN A 280 -27.47 9.85 11.73
CA GLN A 280 -28.68 9.94 10.95
C GLN A 280 -28.53 9.12 9.67
N ALA A 281 -29.44 8.19 9.45
CA ALA A 281 -29.45 7.43 8.21
C ALA A 281 -29.72 8.35 7.02
N SER A 282 -28.99 8.14 5.93
CA SER A 282 -29.18 8.90 4.68
C SER A 282 -30.38 8.42 3.87
N GLN A 283 -30.93 7.28 4.23
CA GLN A 283 -32.11 6.65 3.62
C GLN A 283 -32.87 5.84 4.67
N ASP A 284 -34.09 5.49 4.35
CA ASP A 284 -34.88 4.61 5.21
C ASP A 284 -34.47 3.15 5.04
N PHE A 285 -34.38 2.45 6.15
CA PHE A 285 -34.18 1.02 6.19
C PHE A 285 -35.48 0.29 6.50
N ASN A 286 -35.80 -0.75 5.74
CA ASN A 286 -36.95 -1.61 6.00
C ASN A 286 -36.82 -2.37 7.32
N SER A 287 -35.61 -2.76 7.66
CA SER A 287 -35.25 -3.34 8.95
C SER A 287 -33.76 -3.05 9.23
N MET A 288 -33.45 -2.77 10.48
CA MET A 288 -32.05 -2.59 10.88
C MET A 288 -31.38 -3.94 11.02
N PRO A 289 -30.20 -4.14 10.38
CA PRO A 289 -29.45 -5.39 10.44
C PRO A 289 -28.94 -5.69 11.84
N GLU A 290 -28.60 -6.93 12.11
CA GLU A 290 -28.02 -7.36 13.40
C GLU A 290 -26.57 -6.88 13.61
N GLU A 291 -25.83 -6.72 12.52
CA GLU A 291 -24.43 -6.28 12.55
C GLU A 291 -24.22 -5.09 11.61
N LEU A 292 -23.37 -4.16 12.03
CA LEU A 292 -22.89 -3.04 11.22
C LEU A 292 -21.37 -3.02 11.23
N TRP A 293 -20.79 -2.70 10.08
CA TRP A 293 -19.37 -2.43 9.94
C TRP A 293 -19.19 -0.96 9.62
N ILE A 294 -18.51 -0.24 10.48
CA ILE A 294 -18.41 1.23 10.40
C ILE A 294 -16.98 1.65 10.21
N LEU A 295 -16.72 2.34 9.10
CA LEU A 295 -15.51 3.10 8.86
C LEU A 295 -15.79 4.56 9.19
N PHE A 296 -15.00 5.13 10.10
CA PHE A 296 -15.10 6.54 10.44
C PHE A 296 -14.22 7.37 9.51
N VAL A 297 -14.84 8.31 8.81
CA VAL A 297 -14.15 9.26 7.93
C VAL A 297 -14.36 10.66 8.49
N CYS A 298 -13.27 11.36 8.76
CA CYS A 298 -13.29 12.71 9.27
C CYS A 298 -12.72 13.66 8.24
N GLU A 299 -13.45 14.72 7.92
CA GLU A 299 -12.99 15.85 7.12
C GLU A 299 -12.74 17.04 8.04
N ARG A 300 -11.51 17.54 8.03
CA ARG A 300 -11.10 18.79 8.69
C ARG A 300 -10.69 19.80 7.61
N GLU A 301 -10.49 21.06 8.01
CA GLU A 301 -10.10 22.11 7.04
C GLU A 301 -8.85 21.75 6.24
N ASP A 302 -7.89 21.09 6.88
CA ASP A 302 -6.57 20.81 6.30
C ASP A 302 -6.31 19.31 6.04
N ASP A 303 -7.25 18.41 6.35
CA ASP A 303 -7.01 16.98 6.21
C ASP A 303 -8.31 16.15 6.13
N ILE A 304 -8.27 15.10 5.32
CA ILE A 304 -9.30 14.06 5.27
C ILE A 304 -8.64 12.74 5.60
N TYR A 305 -9.09 12.12 6.66
CA TYR A 305 -8.55 10.83 7.10
C TYR A 305 -9.66 9.86 7.49
N SER A 306 -9.34 8.59 7.41
CA SER A 306 -10.19 7.52 7.94
C SER A 306 -9.46 6.78 9.05
N HIS A 307 -10.21 6.35 10.05
CA HIS A 307 -9.71 5.49 11.10
C HIS A 307 -10.83 4.64 11.70
N GLU A 308 -10.47 3.73 12.56
CA GLU A 308 -11.44 2.94 13.32
C GLU A 308 -12.41 3.87 14.05
N CYS A 309 -13.70 3.55 14.00
CA CYS A 309 -14.73 4.33 14.68
C CYS A 309 -14.47 4.34 16.21
N PRO A 310 -14.28 5.51 16.83
CA PRO A 310 -13.84 5.61 18.23
C PRO A 310 -14.95 5.40 19.25
N PHE A 311 -16.19 5.21 18.81
CA PHE A 311 -17.36 5.17 19.70
C PHE A 311 -17.68 3.74 20.12
N ASP A 312 -18.02 3.55 21.41
CA ASP A 312 -18.41 2.24 21.93
C ASP A 312 -19.86 1.91 21.67
N THR A 313 -20.69 2.95 21.47
CA THR A 313 -22.11 2.78 21.17
C THR A 313 -22.50 3.69 19.99
N ILE A 314 -23.20 3.12 19.05
CA ILE A 314 -23.75 3.82 17.89
C ILE A 314 -25.28 3.77 17.97
N MET A 315 -25.93 4.90 17.80
CA MET A 315 -27.38 5.02 17.66
C MET A 315 -27.71 5.51 16.28
N ILE A 316 -28.43 4.73 15.51
CA ILE A 316 -28.89 5.10 14.17
C ILE A 316 -30.27 5.74 14.31
N THR A 317 -30.44 6.92 13.73
CA THR A 317 -31.73 7.61 13.65
C THR A 317 -32.30 7.53 12.24
N GLY A 318 -33.59 7.62 12.09
CA GLY A 318 -34.28 7.63 10.80
C GLY A 318 -33.85 8.79 9.91
N SER A 319 -34.01 8.63 8.59
CA SER A 319 -33.60 9.63 7.60
C SER A 319 -34.43 10.92 7.69
N SER A 320 -35.70 10.82 7.94
CA SER A 320 -36.67 11.93 7.96
C SER A 320 -37.06 12.37 9.35
N ASN A 321 -36.89 11.53 10.36
CA ASN A 321 -37.19 11.81 11.75
C ASN A 321 -35.97 11.52 12.65
N LYS A 322 -36.01 11.97 13.89
CA LYS A 322 -34.94 11.72 14.85
C LYS A 322 -35.19 10.48 15.72
N ASP A 323 -36.12 9.64 15.33
CA ASP A 323 -36.38 8.41 16.07
C ASP A 323 -35.21 7.46 15.96
N ILE A 324 -34.81 6.87 17.06
CA ILE A 324 -33.76 5.86 17.09
C ILE A 324 -34.33 4.57 16.49
N ILE A 325 -33.82 4.19 15.34
CA ILE A 325 -34.21 2.97 14.62
C ILE A 325 -33.31 1.79 14.91
N GLY A 326 -32.14 2.04 15.47
CA GLY A 326 -31.20 0.98 15.89
C GLY A 326 -30.17 1.48 16.89
N ARG A 327 -29.83 0.62 17.83
CA ARG A 327 -28.72 0.83 18.75
C ARG A 327 -27.75 -0.33 18.66
N TYR A 328 -26.48 0.01 18.62
CA TYR A 328 -25.40 -0.95 18.40
C TYR A 328 -24.29 -0.73 19.42
N LYS A 329 -23.72 -1.82 19.90
CA LYS A 329 -22.52 -1.80 20.72
C LYS A 329 -21.34 -2.31 19.92
N ALA A 330 -20.19 -1.68 20.14
CA ALA A 330 -18.94 -2.16 19.56
C ALA A 330 -18.70 -3.61 20.02
N ASP A 331 -18.44 -4.46 19.07
CA ASP A 331 -17.91 -5.79 19.29
C ASP A 331 -16.39 -5.72 19.38
N GLU A 332 -15.73 -6.87 19.53
CA GLU A 332 -14.29 -6.93 19.57
C GLU A 332 -13.67 -6.22 18.35
N ARG A 333 -12.54 -5.55 18.57
CA ARG A 333 -11.79 -4.88 17.51
C ARG A 333 -11.46 -5.89 16.44
N VAL A 334 -11.72 -5.50 15.21
CA VAL A 334 -11.11 -6.15 14.07
C VAL A 334 -9.62 -5.90 14.17
N GLY A 335 -8.81 -6.96 14.10
CA GLY A 335 -7.37 -6.90 14.38
C GLY A 335 -6.65 -5.80 13.60
N ASP A 336 -5.49 -5.40 14.08
CA ASP A 336 -4.67 -4.28 13.59
C ASP A 336 -4.21 -4.41 12.14
N ASP A 337 -4.45 -5.54 11.49
CA ASP A 337 -4.10 -5.81 10.10
C ASP A 337 -5.10 -5.27 9.08
N CYS A 338 -6.19 -4.65 9.53
CA CYS A 338 -7.23 -4.16 8.64
C CYS A 338 -6.87 -2.79 8.06
N ILE A 339 -6.48 -2.77 6.80
CA ILE A 339 -6.16 -1.53 6.06
C ILE A 339 -7.36 -0.57 6.03
N LEU A 340 -8.58 -1.10 6.11
CA LEU A 340 -9.81 -0.32 5.99
C LEU A 340 -10.32 0.22 7.33
N HIS A 341 -9.74 -0.16 8.45
CA HIS A 341 -10.09 0.31 9.79
C HIS A 341 -11.59 0.24 10.14
N TYR A 342 -12.31 -0.77 9.65
CA TYR A 342 -13.70 -1.00 10.02
C TYR A 342 -13.78 -1.52 11.45
N ARG A 343 -14.75 -1.00 12.21
CA ARG A 343 -15.13 -1.54 13.52
C ARG A 343 -16.47 -2.22 13.43
N LYS A 344 -16.57 -3.43 13.96
CA LYS A 344 -17.81 -4.19 14.03
C LYS A 344 -18.68 -3.71 15.18
N TYR A 345 -19.98 -3.62 14.92
CA TYR A 345 -21.00 -3.29 15.91
C TYR A 345 -22.13 -4.30 15.83
N VAL A 346 -22.58 -4.74 17.00
CA VAL A 346 -23.70 -5.70 17.13
C VAL A 346 -24.90 -4.99 17.73
N LYS A 347 -26.08 -5.32 17.21
CA LYS A 347 -27.34 -4.73 17.66
C LYS A 347 -27.60 -5.01 19.14
N ASP A 348 -27.89 -3.96 19.89
CA ASP A 348 -28.27 -4.07 21.32
C ASP A 348 -29.78 -4.21 21.45
N HIS A 349 -30.25 -5.43 21.72
CA HIS A 349 -31.67 -5.73 21.91
C HIS A 349 -32.22 -5.33 23.28
N ASN A 350 -31.37 -4.88 24.21
CA ASN A 350 -31.75 -4.58 25.59
C ASN A 350 -32.31 -3.16 25.77
N ILE A 351 -32.84 -2.52 24.72
CA ILE A 351 -33.28 -1.14 24.82
C ILE A 351 -34.76 -1.10 25.14
N THR A 352 -35.04 -0.65 26.33
CA THR A 352 -36.33 -0.09 26.70
C THR A 352 -36.16 1.43 26.91
N GLY A 353 -36.79 2.25 26.10
CA GLY A 353 -36.99 3.66 26.39
C GLY A 353 -36.01 4.68 25.81
N GLY A 354 -35.49 4.50 24.60
CA GLY A 354 -34.37 5.32 24.07
C GLY A 354 -34.72 6.72 23.55
N ILE A 355 -35.92 7.06 23.18
CA ILE A 355 -36.26 8.30 22.46
C ILE A 355 -36.14 9.54 23.37
N CYS A 356 -36.66 9.49 24.58
CA CYS A 356 -36.64 10.64 25.50
C CYS A 356 -35.20 11.03 25.90
N MET A 357 -34.36 10.07 26.14
CA MET A 357 -32.95 10.35 26.53
C MET A 357 -32.16 11.04 25.42
N PHE A 358 -32.48 10.80 24.18
CA PHE A 358 -31.79 11.45 23.04
C PHE A 358 -32.08 12.94 22.98
N TYR A 359 -33.33 13.34 23.14
CA TYR A 359 -33.76 14.75 23.08
C TYR A 359 -33.35 15.54 24.32
N GLU A 360 -33.41 14.97 25.49
CA GLU A 360 -32.98 15.61 26.74
C GLU A 360 -31.46 15.80 26.77
N GLN A 361 -30.72 15.00 26.04
CA GLN A 361 -29.26 15.03 26.02
C GLN A 361 -28.69 15.85 24.86
N GLN A 362 -29.51 16.29 23.91
CA GLN A 362 -29.04 17.11 22.77
C GLN A 362 -28.37 18.44 23.18
N GLU A 363 -28.79 19.05 24.28
CA GLU A 363 -28.20 20.29 24.81
C GLU A 363 -26.76 20.11 25.28
N ASN A 364 -26.34 18.87 25.52
CA ASN A 364 -24.99 18.52 25.98
C ASN A 364 -24.15 17.82 24.88
N ALA A 365 -24.67 17.73 23.65
CA ALA A 365 -23.97 17.12 22.56
C ALA A 365 -22.78 17.98 22.13
N ILE A 366 -21.60 17.38 22.05
CA ILE A 366 -20.42 18.02 21.46
C ILE A 366 -20.47 17.70 19.98
N PHE A 367 -20.58 18.74 19.16
CA PHE A 367 -20.44 18.61 17.72
C PHE A 367 -18.97 18.37 17.41
N TYR A 368 -18.68 17.36 16.60
CA TYR A 368 -17.37 17.23 16.01
C TYR A 368 -17.15 18.42 15.08
N HIS A 369 -16.06 19.13 15.26
CA HIS A 369 -15.62 20.12 14.29
C HIS A 369 -15.16 19.36 13.03
N GLY A 370 -15.80 19.62 11.94
CA GLY A 370 -15.61 18.92 10.68
C GLY A 370 -16.90 18.26 10.19
N ASN A 371 -16.84 17.62 9.05
CA ASN A 371 -17.96 16.93 8.45
C ASN A 371 -17.67 15.41 8.42
N PRO A 372 -17.90 14.69 9.56
CA PRO A 372 -17.59 13.27 9.63
C PRO A 372 -18.58 12.48 8.77
N TYR A 373 -18.03 11.52 8.04
CA TYR A 373 -18.79 10.55 7.28
C TYR A 373 -18.62 9.17 7.89
N PHE A 374 -19.70 8.41 7.92
CA PHE A 374 -19.67 7.02 8.30
C PHE A 374 -19.96 6.19 7.06
N ASN A 375 -19.04 5.35 6.70
CA ASN A 375 -19.36 4.28 5.78
C ASN A 375 -19.93 3.13 6.61
N VAL A 376 -21.24 2.95 6.50
CA VAL A 376 -21.95 1.85 7.16
C VAL A 376 -22.24 0.80 6.12
N GLU A 377 -21.66 -0.37 6.30
CA GLU A 377 -22.01 -1.55 5.53
C GLU A 377 -22.97 -2.42 6.32
N THR A 378 -24.08 -2.74 5.70
CA THR A 378 -25.01 -3.71 6.25
C THR A 378 -24.55 -5.10 5.85
N VAL A 379 -24.30 -5.95 6.84
CA VAL A 379 -24.08 -7.37 6.60
C VAL A 379 -25.46 -7.99 6.37
N SER A 380 -25.78 -8.31 5.13
CA SER A 380 -26.72 -9.39 4.86
C SER A 380 -26.02 -10.70 5.28
N ASP A 381 -26.75 -11.75 5.61
CA ASP A 381 -26.25 -13.08 6.02
C ASP A 381 -25.26 -13.71 5.02
N ASP A 382 -24.53 -12.90 4.29
CA ASP A 382 -23.73 -13.28 3.15
C ASP A 382 -22.28 -13.48 3.60
N GLU A 383 -21.86 -14.76 3.70
CA GLU A 383 -20.45 -15.12 3.88
C GLU A 383 -19.52 -14.34 2.93
N GLU A 384 -20.05 -13.86 1.81
CA GLU A 384 -19.31 -13.12 0.80
C GLU A 384 -18.92 -11.71 1.26
N PHE A 385 -19.72 -11.05 2.10
CA PHE A 385 -19.35 -9.77 2.69
C PHE A 385 -18.11 -9.90 3.57
N LEU A 386 -18.08 -10.90 4.43
CA LEU A 386 -16.97 -11.17 5.34
C LEU A 386 -15.68 -11.50 4.58
N LYS A 387 -15.81 -12.18 3.44
CA LYS A 387 -14.69 -12.47 2.54
C LYS A 387 -14.16 -11.21 1.84
N ARG A 388 -15.01 -10.20 1.63
CA ARG A 388 -14.67 -8.98 0.88
C ARG A 388 -13.89 -7.97 1.70
N THR A 389 -14.19 -7.85 2.98
CA THR A 389 -13.59 -6.85 3.85
C THR A 389 -12.24 -7.29 4.39
N SER A 390 -11.79 -8.53 4.10
CA SER A 390 -10.57 -9.17 4.67
C SER A 390 -10.39 -8.95 6.16
N LEU A 391 -11.49 -8.76 6.85
CA LEU A 391 -11.46 -8.71 8.29
C LEU A 391 -11.07 -10.10 8.80
N PRO A 392 -10.01 -10.26 9.59
CA PRO A 392 -9.67 -11.54 10.15
C PRO A 392 -10.76 -11.95 11.13
N PHE A 393 -11.39 -13.08 10.87
CA PHE A 393 -12.29 -13.77 11.78
C PHE A 393 -11.63 -15.04 12.27
#